data_3d00f7826c3d76d8d1edf4db9709a952
#
_entry.id   3d00f7826c3d76d8d1edf4db9709a952
#
_cell.length_a   1.000
_cell.length_b   1.000
_cell.length_c   1.000
_cell.angle_alpha   90.00
_cell.angle_beta   90.00
_cell.angle_gamma   90.00
#
_symmetry.space_group_name_H-M   'P 1'
#
loop_
_entity.id
_entity.type
_entity.pdbx_description
1 polymer ?
#
loop_
_entity_poly.entity_id
_entity_poly.type
_entity_poly.pdbx_seq_one_letter_code
_entity_poly.pdbx_strand_id
1 'polypeptide(L)'
;ELDQSVLEIKKFRDKNPKFFKGDPCVYVGQSSKKPHIRFEQHKEGYKSNTYAKRFGLKLRPDLYEKYNPIPTRKDAEEIEEMLGEILRKRGYAVWFN
;
A
#
# COMPACT_ATOMS: atom_id res chain seq x y z
N GLU A 1 0.97 3.04 -5.36
CA GLU A 1 2.40 3.36 -5.54
C GLU A 1 2.77 4.58 -4.71
N LEU A 2 3.91 4.51 -4.07
CA LEU A 2 4.44 5.59 -3.24
C LEU A 2 5.70 6.18 -3.87
N ASP A 3 5.92 7.48 -3.64
CA ASP A 3 7.16 8.13 -4.04
C ASP A 3 8.34 7.51 -3.28
N GLN A 4 9.49 7.36 -3.94
CA GLN A 4 10.66 6.72 -3.34
C GLN A 4 11.24 7.47 -2.15
N SER A 5 10.92 8.74 -1.98
CA SER A 5 11.35 9.48 -0.79
C SER A 5 10.82 8.90 0.52
N VAL A 6 9.79 8.03 0.46
CA VAL A 6 9.32 7.29 1.64
C VAL A 6 10.44 6.44 2.25
N LEU A 7 11.42 6.02 1.46
CA LEU A 7 12.58 5.25 1.95
C LEU A 7 13.50 6.05 2.87
N GLU A 8 13.35 7.36 2.96
CA GLU A 8 14.07 8.19 3.91
C GLU A 8 13.51 8.06 5.34
N ILE A 9 12.32 7.48 5.49
CA ILE A 9 11.66 7.32 6.78
C ILE A 9 12.09 6.01 7.43
N LYS A 10 12.76 6.12 8.59
CA LYS A 10 13.27 4.94 9.31
C LYS A 10 12.20 3.90 9.61
N LYS A 11 11.02 4.33 10.06
CA LYS A 11 9.91 3.43 10.38
C LYS A 11 9.49 2.59 9.17
N PHE A 12 9.46 3.20 7.99
CA PHE A 12 9.15 2.50 6.74
C PHE A 12 10.25 1.49 6.41
N ARG A 13 11.52 1.90 6.52
CA ARG A 13 12.66 1.00 6.26
C ARG A 13 12.67 -0.19 7.22
N ASP A 14 12.33 0.02 8.49
CA ASP A 14 12.33 -1.05 9.49
C ASP A 14 11.35 -2.17 9.14
N LYS A 15 10.26 -1.85 8.43
CA LYS A 15 9.31 -2.84 7.94
C LYS A 15 9.76 -3.53 6.64
N ASN A 16 10.82 -3.01 6.03
CA ASN A 16 11.35 -3.52 4.75
C ASN A 16 12.87 -3.71 4.85
N PRO A 17 13.35 -4.63 5.73
CA PRO A 17 14.78 -4.73 6.04
C PRO A 17 15.66 -5.15 4.87
N LYS A 18 15.05 -5.69 3.81
CA LYS A 18 15.78 -6.12 2.60
C LYS A 18 15.61 -5.14 1.43
N PHE A 19 15.15 -3.91 1.71
CA PHE A 19 14.98 -2.95 0.62
C PHE A 19 16.32 -2.52 0.01
N PHE A 20 16.27 -2.18 -1.29
CA PHE A 20 17.37 -1.50 -1.96
C PHE A 20 16.89 -0.14 -2.45
N LYS A 21 17.78 0.84 -2.49
CA LYS A 21 17.48 2.15 -3.04
C LYS A 21 17.04 1.97 -4.50
N GLY A 22 15.88 2.53 -4.86
CA GLY A 22 15.31 2.36 -6.18
C GLY A 22 14.22 1.30 -6.26
N ASP A 23 14.02 0.49 -5.22
CA ASP A 23 12.91 -0.45 -5.19
C ASP A 23 11.58 0.27 -5.29
N PRO A 24 10.59 -0.28 -6.02
CA PRO A 24 9.26 0.33 -6.03
C PRO A 24 8.64 0.27 -4.64
N CYS A 25 8.00 1.36 -4.23
CA CYS A 25 7.39 1.52 -2.92
C CYS A 25 5.87 1.54 -3.07
N VAL A 26 5.16 0.79 -2.21
CA VAL A 26 3.70 0.72 -2.27
C VAL A 26 3.09 0.72 -0.86
N TYR A 27 1.86 1.19 -0.79
CA TYR A 27 0.98 1.06 0.37
C TYR A 27 -0.14 0.10 0.01
N VAL A 28 -0.37 -0.90 0.87
CA VAL A 28 -1.48 -1.84 0.72
C VAL A 28 -2.49 -1.54 1.81
N GLY A 29 -3.70 -1.23 1.42
CA GLY A 29 -4.80 -0.94 2.33
C GLY A 29 -6.09 -1.57 1.86
N GLN A 30 -7.10 -1.53 2.73
CA GLN A 30 -8.43 -2.04 2.44
C GLN A 30 -9.47 -0.93 2.56
N SER A 31 -10.58 -1.07 1.85
CA SER A 31 -11.66 -0.10 1.92
C SER A 31 -12.96 -0.72 1.41
N SER A 32 -14.10 -0.26 1.97
CA SER A 32 -15.43 -0.55 1.43
C SER A 32 -15.74 0.34 0.20
N LYS A 33 -14.94 1.36 -0.05
CA LYS A 33 -15.10 2.25 -1.19
C LYS A 33 -14.34 1.72 -2.41
N LYS A 34 -14.75 2.16 -3.60
CA LYS A 34 -13.99 1.85 -4.82
C LYS A 34 -12.56 2.40 -4.70
N PRO A 35 -11.55 1.72 -5.25
CA PRO A 35 -10.16 2.12 -5.07
C PRO A 35 -9.86 3.58 -5.44
N HIS A 36 -10.37 4.08 -6.55
CA HIS A 36 -10.13 5.46 -6.96
C HIS A 36 -10.73 6.49 -5.99
N ILE A 37 -11.90 6.18 -5.41
CA ILE A 37 -12.54 7.05 -4.43
C ILE A 37 -11.71 7.08 -3.14
N ARG A 38 -11.27 5.92 -2.67
CA ARG A 38 -10.46 5.83 -1.46
C ARG A 38 -9.11 6.49 -1.65
N PHE A 39 -8.51 6.36 -2.83
CA PHE A 39 -7.26 7.04 -3.16
C PHE A 39 -7.40 8.56 -3.04
N GLU A 40 -8.47 9.12 -3.62
CA GLU A 40 -8.75 10.56 -3.52
C GLU A 40 -8.92 10.99 -2.06
N GLN A 41 -9.64 10.20 -1.25
CA GLN A 41 -9.80 10.48 0.18
C GLN A 41 -8.47 10.50 0.91
N HIS A 42 -7.56 9.57 0.60
CA HIS A 42 -6.22 9.58 1.18
C HIS A 42 -5.46 10.85 0.81
N LYS A 43 -5.50 11.26 -0.44
CA LYS A 43 -4.82 12.48 -0.91
C LYS A 43 -5.38 13.73 -0.26
N GLU A 44 -6.68 13.77 -0.01
CA GLU A 44 -7.35 14.89 0.67
C GLU A 44 -7.15 14.86 2.20
N GLY A 45 -6.66 13.75 2.74
CA GLY A 45 -6.44 13.60 4.17
C GLY A 45 -7.60 13.03 4.96
N TYR A 46 -8.70 12.63 4.32
CA TYR A 46 -9.87 12.07 5.01
C TYR A 46 -9.56 10.66 5.50
N LYS A 47 -9.50 10.48 6.83
CA LYS A 47 -9.16 9.19 7.46
C LYS A 47 -7.99 8.50 6.75
N SER A 48 -6.98 9.29 6.38
CA SER A 48 -5.91 8.81 5.53
C SER A 48 -4.79 8.14 6.30
N ASN A 49 -4.08 7.23 5.60
CA ASN A 49 -2.77 6.78 6.05
C ASN A 49 -1.74 7.86 5.69
N THR A 50 -0.81 8.13 6.62
CA THR A 50 0.21 9.16 6.42
C THR A 50 1.06 8.93 5.17
N TYR A 51 1.44 7.69 4.90
CA TYR A 51 2.25 7.37 3.72
C TYR A 51 1.48 7.60 2.44
N ALA A 52 0.22 7.15 2.37
CA ALA A 52 -0.61 7.36 1.20
C ALA A 52 -0.85 8.85 0.94
N LYS A 53 -1.11 9.63 1.99
CA LYS A 53 -1.33 11.08 1.86
C LYS A 53 -0.08 11.81 1.38
N ARG A 54 1.08 11.56 2.01
CA ARG A 54 2.32 12.28 1.71
C ARG A 54 3.01 11.80 0.45
N PHE A 55 3.01 10.50 0.20
CA PHE A 55 3.83 9.88 -0.83
C PHE A 55 3.05 9.18 -1.93
N GLY A 56 1.71 9.10 -1.82
CA GLY A 56 0.89 8.43 -2.82
C GLY A 56 0.98 9.11 -4.18
N LEU A 57 1.31 8.35 -5.21
CA LEU A 57 1.43 8.83 -6.59
C LEU A 57 0.24 8.39 -7.44
N LYS A 58 -0.07 7.10 -7.45
CA LYS A 58 -1.14 6.54 -8.27
C LYS A 58 -1.57 5.18 -7.74
N LEU A 59 -2.74 4.72 -8.18
CA LEU A 59 -3.19 3.35 -7.95
C LEU A 59 -2.39 2.37 -8.81
N ARG A 60 -2.28 1.15 -8.33
CA ARG A 60 -1.66 0.04 -9.05
C ARG A 60 -2.65 -1.13 -9.15
N PRO A 61 -3.71 -1.01 -10.00
CA PRO A 61 -4.71 -2.06 -10.14
C PRO A 61 -4.12 -3.41 -10.60
N ASP A 62 -3.04 -3.37 -11.35
CA ASP A 62 -2.30 -4.56 -11.76
C ASP A 62 -1.87 -5.44 -10.58
N LEU A 63 -1.70 -4.85 -9.38
CA LEU A 63 -1.24 -5.57 -8.21
C LEU A 63 -2.37 -6.17 -7.36
N TYR A 64 -3.61 -5.65 -7.45
CA TYR A 64 -4.69 -6.04 -6.54
C TYR A 64 -6.00 -6.43 -7.21
N GLU A 65 -6.19 -6.11 -8.49
CA GLU A 65 -7.49 -6.23 -9.16
C GLU A 65 -8.06 -7.65 -9.09
N LYS A 66 -7.23 -8.66 -9.21
CA LYS A 66 -7.65 -10.06 -9.14
C LYS A 66 -8.25 -10.48 -7.80
N TYR A 67 -8.03 -9.69 -6.74
CA TYR A 67 -8.56 -9.97 -5.41
C TYR A 67 -9.90 -9.28 -5.14
N ASN A 68 -10.32 -8.36 -5.99
CA ASN A 68 -11.56 -7.62 -5.83
C ASN A 68 -12.70 -8.25 -6.66
N PRO A 69 -13.95 -8.18 -6.20
CA PRO A 69 -14.37 -7.67 -4.89
C PRO A 69 -14.08 -8.67 -3.76
N ILE A 70 -13.90 -8.15 -2.54
CA ILE A 70 -13.60 -8.96 -1.36
C ILE A 70 -14.86 -9.03 -0.50
N PRO A 71 -15.39 -10.24 -0.16
CA PRO A 71 -16.71 -10.37 0.45
C PRO A 71 -16.82 -9.89 1.89
N THR A 72 -15.78 -10.00 2.71
CA THR A 72 -15.85 -9.61 4.12
C THR A 72 -14.63 -8.78 4.53
N ARG A 73 -14.79 -8.03 5.65
CA ARG A 73 -13.68 -7.27 6.21
C ARG A 73 -12.54 -8.17 6.69
N LYS A 74 -12.88 -9.33 7.26
CA LYS A 74 -11.88 -10.30 7.71
C LYS A 74 -11.06 -10.80 6.53
N ASP A 75 -11.70 -11.15 5.43
CA ASP A 75 -11.02 -11.56 4.21
C ASP A 75 -10.14 -10.45 3.66
N ALA A 76 -10.60 -9.19 3.72
CA ALA A 76 -9.82 -8.04 3.28
C ALA A 76 -8.55 -7.86 4.11
N GLU A 77 -8.61 -8.06 5.43
CA GLU A 77 -7.44 -7.97 6.30
C GLU A 77 -6.43 -9.08 5.99
N GLU A 78 -6.89 -10.29 5.77
CA GLU A 78 -6.03 -11.42 5.41
C GLU A 78 -5.36 -11.22 4.04
N ILE A 79 -6.11 -10.72 3.07
CA ILE A 79 -5.58 -10.45 1.72
C ILE A 79 -4.59 -9.29 1.76
N GLU A 80 -4.85 -8.26 2.55
CA GLU A 80 -3.92 -7.14 2.71
C GLU A 80 -2.56 -7.61 3.20
N GLU A 81 -2.53 -8.42 4.26
CA GLU A 81 -1.30 -8.98 4.81
C GLU A 81 -0.62 -9.90 3.80
N MET A 82 -1.36 -10.79 3.19
CA MET A 82 -0.85 -11.74 2.20
C MET A 82 -0.22 -10.98 1.01
N LEU A 83 -0.94 -10.00 0.47
CA LEU A 83 -0.45 -9.22 -0.66
C LEU A 83 0.79 -8.42 -0.29
N GLY A 84 0.80 -7.81 0.89
CA GLY A 84 1.97 -7.08 1.38
C GLY A 84 3.22 -7.96 1.43
N GLU A 85 3.09 -9.17 1.98
CA GLU A 85 4.21 -10.11 2.09
C GLU A 85 4.66 -10.62 0.72
N ILE A 86 3.72 -10.92 -0.18
CA ILE A 86 4.06 -11.33 -1.55
C ILE A 86 4.83 -10.23 -2.29
N LEU A 87 4.38 -8.99 -2.16
CA LEU A 87 5.04 -7.86 -2.83
C LEU A 87 6.45 -7.64 -2.29
N ARG A 88 6.67 -7.78 -0.97
CA ARG A 88 8.02 -7.71 -0.40
C ARG A 88 8.93 -8.78 -0.99
N LYS A 89 8.43 -10.00 -1.16
CA LYS A 89 9.20 -11.09 -1.78
C LYS A 89 9.54 -10.82 -3.24
N ARG A 90 8.73 -9.99 -3.91
CA ARG A 90 8.95 -9.58 -5.30
C ARG A 90 9.84 -8.36 -5.43
N GLY A 91 10.39 -7.85 -4.34
CA GLY A 91 11.28 -6.70 -4.36
C GLY A 91 10.62 -5.34 -4.15
N TYR A 92 9.35 -5.30 -3.73
CA TYR A 92 8.69 -4.06 -3.38
C TYR A 92 9.00 -3.68 -1.93
N ALA A 93 9.13 -2.39 -1.68
CA ALA A 93 9.13 -1.84 -0.32
C ALA A 93 7.68 -1.50 0.04
N VAL A 94 7.15 -2.13 1.09
CA VAL A 94 5.71 -2.15 1.35
C VAL A 94 5.38 -1.65 2.75
N TRP A 95 4.30 -0.87 2.85
CA TRP A 95 3.62 -0.60 4.11
C TRP A 95 2.19 -1.12 4.03
N PHE A 96 1.77 -1.87 5.06
CA PHE A 96 0.37 -2.22 5.26
C PHE A 96 0.08 -2.19 6.76
N ASN A 97 -1.19 -2.01 7.09
CA ASN A 97 -1.61 -1.95 8.50
C ASN A 97 -1.72 -3.33 9.13
#